data_b15500b42ebc3d069d26202eb1ccfee5
#
_entry.id   b15500b42ebc3d069d26202eb1ccfee5
#
_cell.length_a   1.000
_cell.length_b   1.000
_cell.length_c   1.000
_cell.angle_alpha   90.00
_cell.angle_beta   90.00
_cell.angle_gamma   90.00
#
_symmetry.space_group_name_H-M   'P 1'
#
loop_
_entity.id
_entity.type
_entity.pdbx_description
1 polymer ?
#
loop_
_entity_poly.entity_id
_entity_poly.type
_entity_poly.pdbx_seq_one_letter_code
_entity_poly.pdbx_strand_id
1 'polypeptide(L)'
;MFWNVTQALMSGLWTTFEIFILTLIFSLPLGLIFAFGLLSRFKPVKAVMNVFVWVIRGTPLMLQLIIIFYGPGLWLHQAIWSGDETGRITATVVAFVINYACYFSVIFRGGIEGVPAGQREAGQVLGMTKQQIFFKITLLQMIKRVVPPMSNEIITLVKDTSLARIIAAYELTFAGAAFMKSDGLIWPLFYTGVFYLVFVGILTLLFNYIEKKLDYFR
;
A
#
# COMPACT_ATOMS: atom_id res chain seq x y z
N MET A 1 10.40 -20.30 -27.18
CA MET A 1 10.28 -20.51 -25.74
C MET A 1 10.54 -19.23 -24.96
N PHE A 2 11.72 -18.62 -25.00
CA PHE A 2 12.05 -17.36 -24.27
C PHE A 2 11.02 -16.25 -24.54
N TRP A 3 10.65 -16.02 -25.80
CA TRP A 3 9.68 -15.01 -26.19
C TRP A 3 8.28 -15.23 -25.58
N ASN A 4 7.80 -16.48 -25.55
CA ASN A 4 6.50 -16.81 -24.95
C ASN A 4 6.49 -16.53 -23.43
N VAL A 5 7.60 -16.88 -22.74
CA VAL A 5 7.77 -16.56 -21.32
C VAL A 5 7.76 -15.04 -21.10
N THR A 6 8.52 -14.29 -21.92
CA THR A 6 8.55 -12.82 -21.81
C THR A 6 7.18 -12.19 -22.01
N GLN A 7 6.41 -12.64 -23.02
CA GLN A 7 5.05 -12.14 -23.24
C GLN A 7 4.12 -12.44 -22.05
N ALA A 8 4.16 -13.66 -21.51
CA ALA A 8 3.37 -14.03 -20.34
C ALA A 8 3.74 -13.21 -19.12
N LEU A 9 5.03 -12.99 -18.87
CA LEU A 9 5.50 -12.15 -17.78
C LEU A 9 5.11 -10.67 -17.95
N MET A 10 5.13 -10.14 -19.18
CA MET A 10 4.66 -8.77 -19.46
C MET A 10 3.16 -8.61 -19.19
N SER A 11 2.35 -9.62 -19.53
CA SER A 11 0.93 -9.64 -19.16
C SER A 11 0.73 -9.66 -17.64
N GLY A 12 1.44 -10.55 -16.94
CA GLY A 12 1.40 -10.60 -15.47
C GLY A 12 1.93 -9.33 -14.80
N LEU A 13 2.93 -8.68 -15.41
CA LEU A 13 3.44 -7.38 -14.94
C LEU A 13 2.37 -6.28 -15.02
N TRP A 14 1.56 -6.29 -16.08
CA TRP A 14 0.45 -5.34 -16.21
C TRP A 14 -0.55 -5.48 -15.06
N THR A 15 -0.99 -6.71 -14.74
CA THR A 15 -1.88 -6.98 -13.60
C THR A 15 -1.23 -6.59 -12.27
N THR A 16 0.06 -6.90 -12.09
CA THR A 16 0.84 -6.46 -10.92
C THR A 16 0.82 -4.94 -10.77
N PHE A 17 1.05 -4.21 -11.86
CA PHE A 17 1.02 -2.74 -11.89
C PHE A 17 -0.39 -2.20 -11.62
N GLU A 18 -1.43 -2.81 -12.17
CA GLU A 18 -2.83 -2.44 -11.94
C GLU A 18 -3.19 -2.58 -10.44
N ILE A 19 -2.91 -3.74 -9.83
CA ILE A 19 -3.13 -3.95 -8.39
C ILE A 19 -2.36 -2.91 -7.56
N PHE A 20 -1.09 -2.67 -7.89
CA PHE A 20 -0.24 -1.70 -7.21
C PHE A 20 -0.82 -0.28 -7.27
N ILE A 21 -1.17 0.21 -8.45
CA ILE A 21 -1.67 1.58 -8.64
C ILE A 21 -3.04 1.77 -8.00
N LEU A 22 -3.97 0.83 -8.22
CA LEU A 22 -5.30 0.91 -7.61
C LEU A 22 -5.22 0.88 -6.08
N THR A 23 -4.37 0.02 -5.53
CA THR A 23 -4.13 0.00 -4.08
C THR A 23 -3.65 1.36 -3.58
N LEU A 24 -2.67 1.99 -4.22
CA LEU A 24 -2.16 3.29 -3.80
C LEU A 24 -3.22 4.40 -3.90
N ILE A 25 -3.94 4.47 -5.02
CA ILE A 25 -4.96 5.50 -5.25
C ILE A 25 -6.03 5.49 -4.16
N PHE A 26 -6.46 4.31 -3.71
CA PHE A 26 -7.52 4.20 -2.72
C PHE A 26 -7.00 4.13 -1.28
N SER A 27 -5.84 3.52 -1.03
CA SER A 27 -5.32 3.38 0.33
C SER A 27 -4.74 4.67 0.91
N LEU A 28 -4.18 5.56 0.08
CA LEU A 28 -3.64 6.84 0.56
C LEU A 28 -4.73 7.75 1.15
N PRO A 29 -5.85 8.07 0.43
CA PRO A 29 -6.91 8.88 1.01
C PRO A 29 -7.62 8.17 2.17
N LEU A 30 -7.86 6.86 2.08
CA LEU A 30 -8.47 6.09 3.16
C LEU A 30 -7.57 6.05 4.40
N GLY A 31 -6.26 5.90 4.23
CA GLY A 31 -5.28 5.97 5.31
C GLY A 31 -5.25 7.32 6.01
N LEU A 32 -5.43 8.41 5.25
CA LEU A 32 -5.55 9.76 5.85
C LEU A 32 -6.85 9.90 6.66
N ILE A 33 -7.97 9.37 6.17
CA ILE A 33 -9.24 9.32 6.91
C ILE A 33 -9.07 8.54 8.21
N PHE A 34 -8.44 7.36 8.16
CA PHE A 34 -8.15 6.54 9.35
C PHE A 34 -7.22 7.27 10.32
N ALA A 35 -6.22 8.00 9.83
CA ALA A 35 -5.34 8.82 10.66
C ALA A 35 -6.13 9.88 11.45
N PHE A 36 -7.07 10.57 10.83
CA PHE A 36 -7.95 11.50 11.54
C PHE A 36 -8.84 10.79 12.57
N GLY A 37 -9.31 9.58 12.29
CA GLY A 37 -10.00 8.75 13.28
C GLY A 37 -9.13 8.42 14.50
N LEU A 38 -7.86 8.05 14.27
CA LEU A 38 -6.87 7.78 15.32
C LEU A 38 -6.52 9.03 16.14
N LEU A 39 -6.56 10.21 15.53
CA LEU A 39 -6.32 11.51 16.16
C LEU A 39 -7.56 12.14 16.77
N SER A 40 -8.74 11.50 16.62
CA SER A 40 -10.01 12.05 17.08
C SER A 40 -10.00 12.33 18.59
N ARG A 41 -10.61 13.47 18.97
CA ARG A 41 -10.87 13.82 20.38
C ARG A 41 -12.05 13.01 20.95
N PHE A 42 -12.92 12.49 20.12
CA PHE A 42 -14.04 11.66 20.53
C PHE A 42 -13.55 10.24 20.85
N LYS A 43 -13.50 9.93 22.15
CA LYS A 43 -12.90 8.68 22.66
C LYS A 43 -13.44 7.40 22.03
N PRO A 44 -14.77 7.21 21.78
CA PRO A 44 -15.27 6.01 21.13
C PRO A 44 -14.72 5.80 19.71
N VAL A 45 -14.71 6.85 18.88
CA VAL A 45 -14.16 6.78 17.53
C VAL A 45 -12.67 6.41 17.56
N LYS A 46 -11.90 7.07 18.43
CA LYS A 46 -10.49 6.77 18.62
C LYS A 46 -10.27 5.32 19.07
N ALA A 47 -11.08 4.81 20.00
CA ALA A 47 -10.96 3.43 20.50
C ALA A 47 -11.24 2.41 19.39
N VAL A 48 -12.35 2.57 18.66
CA VAL A 48 -12.72 1.69 17.54
C VAL A 48 -11.63 1.69 16.47
N MET A 49 -11.14 2.87 16.06
CA MET A 49 -10.07 2.98 15.06
C MET A 49 -8.75 2.35 15.52
N ASN A 50 -8.38 2.50 16.80
CA ASN A 50 -7.18 1.86 17.33
C ASN A 50 -7.30 0.33 17.28
N VAL A 51 -8.45 -0.23 17.69
CA VAL A 51 -8.69 -1.68 17.65
C VAL A 51 -8.68 -2.18 16.20
N PHE A 52 -9.37 -1.49 15.31
CA PHE A 52 -9.43 -1.87 13.88
C PHE A 52 -8.03 -1.89 13.25
N VAL A 53 -7.28 -0.79 13.39
CA VAL A 53 -5.93 -0.68 12.84
C VAL A 53 -4.98 -1.72 13.48
N TRP A 54 -5.13 -1.96 14.79
CA TRP A 54 -4.34 -2.98 15.49
C TRP A 54 -4.62 -4.39 14.93
N VAL A 55 -5.89 -4.77 14.75
CA VAL A 55 -6.28 -6.08 14.20
C VAL A 55 -5.74 -6.26 12.78
N ILE A 56 -5.98 -5.28 11.90
CA ILE A 56 -5.55 -5.38 10.50
C ILE A 56 -4.03 -5.46 10.38
N ARG A 57 -3.27 -4.65 11.13
CA ARG A 57 -1.81 -4.69 11.10
C ARG A 57 -1.21 -5.88 11.84
N GLY A 58 -1.96 -6.49 12.76
CA GLY A 58 -1.56 -7.66 13.53
C GLY A 58 -1.87 -9.00 12.86
N THR A 59 -2.55 -8.99 11.71
CA THR A 59 -2.92 -10.20 10.97
C THR A 59 -2.23 -10.24 9.60
N PRO A 60 -1.87 -11.46 9.08
CA PRO A 60 -1.22 -11.58 7.77
C PRO A 60 -2.12 -11.08 6.62
N LEU A 61 -1.57 -10.26 5.71
CA LEU A 61 -2.28 -9.79 4.51
C LEU A 61 -2.83 -10.95 3.67
N MET A 62 -2.08 -12.04 3.55
CA MET A 62 -2.51 -13.25 2.87
C MET A 62 -3.81 -13.81 3.45
N LEU A 63 -3.92 -13.87 4.79
CA LEU A 63 -5.13 -14.35 5.46
C LEU A 63 -6.31 -13.41 5.21
N GLN A 64 -6.08 -12.11 5.24
CA GLN A 64 -7.11 -11.11 4.94
C GLN A 64 -7.63 -11.26 3.51
N LEU A 65 -6.75 -11.47 2.54
CA LEU A 65 -7.11 -11.72 1.15
C LEU A 65 -8.00 -12.97 1.00
N ILE A 66 -7.62 -14.08 1.63
CA ILE A 66 -8.39 -15.32 1.62
C ILE A 66 -9.80 -15.10 2.21
N ILE A 67 -9.89 -14.42 3.35
CA ILE A 67 -11.16 -14.12 4.02
C ILE A 67 -12.04 -13.21 3.15
N ILE A 68 -11.47 -12.17 2.56
CA ILE A 68 -12.22 -11.23 1.72
C ILE A 68 -12.73 -11.91 0.44
N PHE A 69 -11.92 -12.79 -0.17
CA PHE A 69 -12.31 -13.45 -1.42
C PHE A 69 -13.32 -14.58 -1.19
N TYR A 70 -13.03 -15.51 -0.28
CA TYR A 70 -13.86 -16.70 -0.07
C TYR A 70 -14.95 -16.53 0.98
N GLY A 71 -14.75 -15.64 1.99
CA GLY A 71 -15.66 -15.47 3.12
C GLY A 71 -17.10 -15.16 2.72
N PRO A 72 -17.37 -14.21 1.83
CA PRO A 72 -18.73 -13.90 1.42
C PRO A 72 -19.46 -15.10 0.82
N GLY A 73 -18.79 -15.88 -0.04
CA GLY A 73 -19.38 -17.08 -0.63
C GLY A 73 -19.71 -18.16 0.40
N LEU A 74 -18.83 -18.33 1.41
CA LEU A 74 -19.00 -19.35 2.45
C LEU A 74 -20.07 -18.95 3.50
N TRP A 75 -20.13 -17.66 3.90
CA TRP A 75 -21.01 -17.22 4.98
C TRP A 75 -22.37 -16.74 4.50
N LEU A 76 -22.42 -16.10 3.34
CA LEU A 76 -23.64 -15.53 2.77
C LEU A 76 -24.27 -16.42 1.70
N HIS A 77 -23.60 -17.53 1.35
CA HIS A 77 -23.97 -18.41 0.21
C HIS A 77 -24.14 -17.65 -1.11
N GLN A 78 -23.50 -16.49 -1.22
CA GLN A 78 -23.51 -15.63 -2.40
C GLN A 78 -22.08 -15.20 -2.71
N ALA A 79 -21.60 -15.51 -3.91
CA ALA A 79 -20.33 -15.01 -4.38
C ALA A 79 -20.47 -13.51 -4.70
N ILE A 80 -19.86 -12.65 -3.89
CA ILE A 80 -19.79 -11.20 -4.17
C ILE A 80 -18.81 -10.92 -5.31
N TRP A 81 -17.72 -11.71 -5.37
CA TRP A 81 -16.71 -11.58 -6.39
C TRP A 81 -16.99 -12.54 -7.53
N SER A 82 -16.91 -12.06 -8.78
CA SER A 82 -16.94 -12.95 -9.93
C SER A 82 -15.73 -13.90 -9.88
N GLY A 83 -15.93 -15.15 -10.34
CA GLY A 83 -14.84 -16.13 -10.37
C GLY A 83 -13.81 -15.92 -11.48
N ASP A 84 -13.97 -14.86 -12.27
CA ASP A 84 -13.07 -14.45 -13.34
C ASP A 84 -11.88 -13.62 -12.83
N GLU A 85 -11.01 -13.20 -13.73
CA GLU A 85 -9.82 -12.41 -13.41
C GLU A 85 -10.19 -11.05 -12.78
N THR A 86 -11.23 -10.39 -13.28
CA THR A 86 -11.69 -9.08 -12.78
C THR A 86 -12.14 -9.18 -11.33
N GLY A 87 -12.90 -10.21 -10.97
CA GLY A 87 -13.33 -10.42 -9.58
C GLY A 87 -12.18 -10.70 -8.64
N ARG A 88 -11.17 -11.46 -9.08
CA ARG A 88 -9.95 -11.73 -8.31
C ARG A 88 -9.12 -10.47 -8.10
N ILE A 89 -8.91 -9.68 -9.15
CA ILE A 89 -8.19 -8.40 -9.05
C ILE A 89 -8.94 -7.45 -8.11
N THR A 90 -10.25 -7.32 -8.25
CA THR A 90 -11.06 -6.44 -7.41
C THR A 90 -11.00 -6.83 -5.94
N ALA A 91 -11.15 -8.12 -5.62
CA ALA A 91 -11.03 -8.62 -4.25
C ALA A 91 -9.63 -8.38 -3.68
N THR A 92 -8.58 -8.56 -4.51
CA THR A 92 -7.19 -8.27 -4.11
C THR A 92 -7.02 -6.79 -3.79
N VAL A 93 -7.49 -5.90 -4.66
CA VAL A 93 -7.41 -4.45 -4.44
C VAL A 93 -8.15 -4.06 -3.16
N VAL A 94 -9.35 -4.57 -2.90
CA VAL A 94 -10.09 -4.28 -1.67
C VAL A 94 -9.32 -4.73 -0.43
N ALA A 95 -8.79 -5.95 -0.42
CA ALA A 95 -8.01 -6.47 0.70
C ALA A 95 -6.76 -5.60 0.96
N PHE A 96 -6.04 -5.28 -0.09
CA PHE A 96 -4.82 -4.48 -0.03
C PHE A 96 -5.09 -3.04 0.38
N VAL A 97 -6.14 -2.42 -0.16
CA VAL A 97 -6.56 -1.06 0.22
C VAL A 97 -6.84 -0.97 1.71
N ILE A 98 -7.59 -1.91 2.28
CA ILE A 98 -7.88 -1.92 3.72
C ILE A 98 -6.60 -2.08 4.53
N ASN A 99 -5.74 -3.03 4.15
CA ASN A 99 -4.49 -3.29 4.84
C ASN A 99 -3.55 -2.08 4.79
N TYR A 100 -3.22 -1.60 3.58
CA TYR A 100 -2.30 -0.49 3.39
C TYR A 100 -2.83 0.85 3.93
N ALA A 101 -4.15 1.07 3.91
CA ALA A 101 -4.75 2.23 4.57
C ALA A 101 -4.47 2.23 6.09
N CYS A 102 -4.48 1.06 6.73
CA CYS A 102 -4.11 0.94 8.14
C CYS A 102 -2.62 1.24 8.39
N TYR A 103 -1.72 0.78 7.52
CA TYR A 103 -0.29 1.11 7.62
C TYR A 103 -0.06 2.61 7.38
N PHE A 104 -0.62 3.17 6.33
CA PHE A 104 -0.50 4.60 6.02
C PHE A 104 -1.11 5.49 7.10
N SER A 105 -2.20 5.05 7.75
CA SER A 105 -2.82 5.82 8.84
C SER A 105 -1.87 6.07 10.01
N VAL A 106 -1.07 5.07 10.36
CA VAL A 106 -0.08 5.18 11.46
C VAL A 106 1.08 6.07 11.04
N ILE A 107 1.52 5.99 9.78
CA ILE A 107 2.56 6.87 9.24
C ILE A 107 2.09 8.33 9.22
N PHE A 108 0.88 8.59 8.71
CA PHE A 108 0.30 9.95 8.72
C PHE A 108 0.13 10.49 10.13
N ARG A 109 -0.41 9.66 11.04
CA ARG A 109 -0.52 10.04 12.46
C ARG A 109 0.84 10.39 13.05
N GLY A 110 1.85 9.55 12.85
CA GLY A 110 3.22 9.80 13.33
C GLY A 110 3.83 11.07 12.75
N GLY A 111 3.57 11.35 11.47
CA GLY A 111 3.99 12.61 10.84
C GLY A 111 3.33 13.84 11.43
N ILE A 112 2.02 13.78 11.73
CA ILE A 112 1.27 14.89 12.33
C ILE A 112 1.70 15.11 13.79
N GLU A 113 1.77 14.05 14.60
CA GLU A 113 2.17 14.12 16.02
C GLU A 113 3.67 14.48 16.19
N GLY A 114 4.48 14.16 15.18
CA GLY A 114 5.91 14.42 15.21
C GLY A 114 6.31 15.89 15.02
N VAL A 115 5.39 16.78 14.64
CA VAL A 115 5.69 18.23 14.54
C VAL A 115 5.66 18.85 15.93
N PRO A 116 6.79 19.42 16.44
CA PRO A 116 6.85 19.99 17.79
C PRO A 116 5.81 21.09 18.01
N ALA A 117 5.16 21.10 19.19
CA ALA A 117 4.14 22.10 19.55
C ALA A 117 4.68 23.53 19.47
N GLY A 118 5.94 23.74 19.85
CA GLY A 118 6.62 25.05 19.79
C GLY A 118 6.65 25.67 18.39
N GLN A 119 6.62 24.85 17.32
CA GLN A 119 6.53 25.37 15.96
C GLN A 119 5.18 26.08 15.69
N ARG A 120 4.11 25.54 16.26
CA ARG A 120 2.77 26.15 16.15
C ARG A 120 2.66 27.38 17.04
N GLU A 121 3.22 27.32 18.24
CA GLU A 121 3.27 28.44 19.18
C GLU A 121 4.07 29.61 18.61
N ALA A 122 5.24 29.34 18.02
CA ALA A 122 6.04 30.36 17.34
C ALA A 122 5.26 31.03 16.20
N GLY A 123 4.52 30.25 15.37
CA GLY A 123 3.65 30.81 14.35
C GLY A 123 2.55 31.69 14.91
N GLN A 124 1.97 31.34 16.07
CA GLN A 124 0.95 32.17 16.74
C GLN A 124 1.54 33.51 17.26
N VAL A 125 2.72 33.45 17.85
CA VAL A 125 3.43 34.66 18.32
C VAL A 125 3.73 35.63 17.16
N LEU A 126 4.03 35.09 15.97
CA LEU A 126 4.23 35.87 14.75
C LEU A 126 2.91 36.36 14.11
N GLY A 127 1.76 36.17 14.76
CA GLY A 127 0.47 36.61 14.26
C GLY A 127 -0.09 35.79 13.08
N MET A 128 0.45 34.61 12.82
CA MET A 128 -0.02 33.75 11.71
C MET A 128 -1.39 33.16 12.04
N THR A 129 -2.27 33.11 11.04
CA THR A 129 -3.56 32.43 11.17
C THR A 129 -3.36 30.91 11.27
N LYS A 130 -4.36 30.17 11.82
CA LYS A 130 -4.31 28.70 11.92
C LYS A 130 -4.06 28.03 10.57
N GLN A 131 -4.61 28.55 9.50
CA GLN A 131 -4.39 28.05 8.14
C GLN A 131 -2.95 28.28 7.68
N GLN A 132 -2.40 29.48 7.91
CA GLN A 132 -1.00 29.76 7.57
C GLN A 132 -0.04 28.86 8.33
N ILE A 133 -0.26 28.64 9.63
CA ILE A 133 0.53 27.72 10.45
C ILE A 133 0.44 26.30 9.90
N PHE A 134 -0.76 25.85 9.54
CA PHE A 134 -0.95 24.51 8.98
C PHE A 134 -0.19 24.33 7.66
N PHE A 135 -0.44 25.17 6.67
CA PHE A 135 0.13 24.99 5.34
C PHE A 135 1.62 25.35 5.23
N LYS A 136 2.08 26.38 5.96
CA LYS A 136 3.47 26.87 5.83
C LYS A 136 4.44 26.22 6.82
N ILE A 137 3.94 25.69 7.96
CA ILE A 137 4.79 25.13 9.02
C ILE A 137 4.50 23.62 9.18
N THR A 138 3.28 23.26 9.57
CA THR A 138 2.97 21.88 9.98
C THR A 138 3.01 20.91 8.80
N LEU A 139 2.37 21.23 7.69
CA LEU A 139 2.25 20.34 6.54
C LEU A 139 3.62 20.03 5.91
N LEU A 140 4.47 21.04 5.75
CA LEU A 140 5.80 20.84 5.15
C LEU A 140 6.69 19.95 6.01
N GLN A 141 6.67 20.15 7.33
CA GLN A 141 7.41 19.30 8.26
C GLN A 141 6.84 17.89 8.34
N MET A 142 5.50 17.76 8.29
CA MET A 142 4.82 16.46 8.23
C MET A 142 5.22 15.68 6.98
N ILE A 143 5.16 16.29 5.79
CA ILE A 143 5.54 15.64 4.52
C ILE A 143 6.95 15.08 4.60
N LYS A 144 7.90 15.86 5.09
CA LYS A 144 9.30 15.42 5.26
C LYS A 144 9.41 14.17 6.14
N ARG A 145 8.61 14.07 7.20
CA ARG A 145 8.61 12.93 8.14
C ARG A 145 7.87 11.71 7.62
N VAL A 146 6.86 11.93 6.78
CA VAL A 146 5.99 10.88 6.24
C VAL A 146 6.63 10.19 5.03
N VAL A 147 7.35 10.92 4.19
CA VAL A 147 7.89 10.39 2.93
C VAL A 147 8.81 9.17 3.13
N PRO A 148 9.81 9.14 4.02
CA PRO A 148 10.70 7.98 4.13
C PRO A 148 9.97 6.69 4.55
N PRO A 149 9.16 6.64 5.62
CA PRO A 149 8.42 5.43 5.94
C PRO A 149 7.37 5.07 4.88
N MET A 150 6.76 6.06 4.21
CA MET A 150 5.82 5.84 3.13
C MET A 150 6.51 5.18 1.92
N SER A 151 7.71 5.63 1.56
CA SER A 151 8.53 5.05 0.49
C SER A 151 8.76 3.56 0.72
N ASN A 152 9.11 3.17 1.94
CA ASN A 152 9.35 1.78 2.30
C ASN A 152 8.08 0.92 2.15
N GLU A 153 6.92 1.42 2.60
CA GLU A 153 5.65 0.71 2.47
C GLU A 153 5.22 0.59 0.99
N ILE A 154 5.41 1.62 0.18
CA ILE A 154 5.09 1.59 -1.25
C ILE A 154 5.99 0.58 -1.99
N ILE A 155 7.28 0.51 -1.66
CA ILE A 155 8.19 -0.50 -2.23
C ILE A 155 7.79 -1.91 -1.77
N THR A 156 7.34 -2.07 -0.52
CA THR A 156 6.84 -3.35 0.00
C THR A 156 5.59 -3.79 -0.73
N LEU A 157 4.66 -2.87 -1.03
CA LEU A 157 3.44 -3.15 -1.78
C LEU A 157 3.72 -3.82 -3.13
N VAL A 158 4.77 -3.41 -3.86
CA VAL A 158 5.15 -4.07 -5.12
C VAL A 158 5.38 -5.57 -4.92
N LYS A 159 6.07 -5.96 -3.85
CA LYS A 159 6.34 -7.38 -3.55
C LYS A 159 5.09 -8.11 -3.07
N ASP A 160 4.26 -7.43 -2.29
CA ASP A 160 3.02 -8.00 -1.74
C ASP A 160 1.99 -8.31 -2.83
N THR A 161 2.03 -7.64 -4.01
CA THR A 161 1.16 -8.00 -5.13
C THR A 161 1.25 -9.48 -5.51
N SER A 162 2.40 -10.12 -5.27
CA SER A 162 2.60 -11.55 -5.48
C SER A 162 1.68 -12.45 -4.64
N LEU A 163 1.10 -11.94 -3.54
CA LEU A 163 0.15 -12.67 -2.72
C LEU A 163 -1.18 -12.93 -3.43
N ALA A 164 -1.51 -12.13 -4.47
CA ALA A 164 -2.73 -12.29 -5.24
C ALA A 164 -2.82 -13.66 -5.94
N ARG A 165 -1.69 -14.31 -6.19
CA ARG A 165 -1.63 -15.69 -6.74
C ARG A 165 -2.38 -16.71 -5.88
N ILE A 166 -2.60 -16.45 -4.57
CA ILE A 166 -3.24 -17.41 -3.67
C ILE A 166 -4.71 -17.62 -4.00
N ILE A 167 -5.34 -16.58 -4.57
CA ILE A 167 -6.70 -16.63 -5.12
C ILE A 167 -6.68 -16.80 -6.64
N ALA A 168 -5.54 -17.24 -7.20
CA ALA A 168 -5.31 -17.48 -8.62
C ALA A 168 -5.50 -16.24 -9.53
N ALA A 169 -5.22 -15.02 -9.03
CA ALA A 169 -5.09 -13.84 -9.88
C ALA A 169 -3.83 -13.96 -10.75
N TYR A 170 -3.96 -13.65 -12.06
CA TYR A 170 -2.87 -13.79 -13.03
C TYR A 170 -1.93 -12.60 -12.97
N GLU A 171 -1.11 -12.57 -11.92
CA GLU A 171 -0.05 -11.58 -11.70
C GLU A 171 1.33 -12.14 -12.09
N LEU A 172 2.35 -11.34 -11.95
CA LEU A 172 3.70 -11.63 -12.42
C LEU A 172 4.28 -12.96 -11.88
N THR A 173 4.08 -13.25 -10.59
CA THR A 173 4.57 -14.51 -9.98
C THR A 173 3.75 -15.70 -10.43
N PHE A 174 2.43 -15.53 -10.60
CA PHE A 174 1.57 -16.58 -11.14
C PHE A 174 1.98 -16.95 -12.57
N ALA A 175 2.24 -15.94 -13.42
CA ALA A 175 2.68 -16.15 -14.80
C ALA A 175 4.00 -16.93 -14.86
N GLY A 176 5.00 -16.57 -14.03
CA GLY A 176 6.27 -17.30 -13.95
C GLY A 176 6.13 -18.73 -13.41
N ALA A 177 5.27 -18.92 -12.39
CA ALA A 177 5.04 -20.24 -11.79
C ALA A 177 4.26 -21.18 -12.71
N ALA A 178 3.47 -20.67 -13.65
CA ALA A 178 2.77 -21.49 -14.63
C ALA A 178 3.73 -22.35 -15.46
N PHE A 179 4.85 -21.78 -15.92
CA PHE A 179 5.87 -22.51 -16.69
C PHE A 179 6.60 -23.59 -15.87
N MET A 180 6.73 -23.39 -14.56
CA MET A 180 7.27 -24.43 -13.68
C MET A 180 6.31 -25.63 -13.59
N LYS A 181 4.99 -25.36 -13.59
CA LYS A 181 3.98 -26.42 -13.49
C LYS A 181 3.75 -27.14 -14.82
N SER A 182 3.75 -26.41 -15.95
CA SER A 182 3.46 -27.00 -17.29
C SER A 182 4.68 -27.67 -17.90
N ASP A 183 5.85 -27.01 -17.84
CA ASP A 183 7.03 -27.38 -18.61
C ASP A 183 8.21 -27.83 -17.73
N GLY A 184 8.05 -27.84 -16.41
CA GLY A 184 9.12 -28.17 -15.47
C GLY A 184 10.28 -27.17 -15.44
N LEU A 185 10.05 -25.95 -15.90
CA LEU A 185 11.08 -24.94 -16.06
C LEU A 185 11.16 -24.01 -14.85
N ILE A 186 12.30 -23.95 -14.20
CA ILE A 186 12.52 -23.08 -13.03
C ILE A 186 13.05 -21.68 -13.40
N TRP A 187 13.72 -21.52 -14.54
CA TRP A 187 14.32 -20.24 -14.92
C TRP A 187 13.31 -19.08 -15.09
N PRO A 188 12.01 -19.30 -15.50
CA PRO A 188 11.04 -18.22 -15.55
C PRO A 188 10.77 -17.58 -14.20
N LEU A 189 10.91 -18.30 -13.09
CA LEU A 189 10.79 -17.74 -11.74
C LEU A 189 11.96 -16.80 -11.41
N PHE A 190 13.18 -17.14 -11.79
CA PHE A 190 14.32 -16.21 -11.64
C PHE A 190 14.13 -14.98 -12.51
N TYR A 191 13.61 -15.16 -13.73
CA TYR A 191 13.31 -14.05 -14.63
C TYR A 191 12.19 -13.14 -14.11
N THR A 192 11.16 -13.72 -13.47
CA THR A 192 10.16 -12.98 -12.68
C THR A 192 10.80 -12.09 -11.62
N GLY A 193 11.80 -12.62 -10.90
CA GLY A 193 12.58 -11.85 -9.93
C GLY A 193 13.28 -10.62 -10.53
N VAL A 194 13.75 -10.72 -11.77
CA VAL A 194 14.35 -9.57 -12.48
C VAL A 194 13.33 -8.47 -12.71
N PHE A 195 12.09 -8.80 -13.11
CA PHE A 195 11.01 -7.81 -13.28
C PHE A 195 10.68 -7.09 -11.97
N TYR A 196 10.56 -7.84 -10.86
CA TYR A 196 10.37 -7.22 -9.53
C TYR A 196 11.54 -6.32 -9.15
N LEU A 197 12.77 -6.75 -9.39
CA LEU A 197 13.97 -5.98 -9.08
C LEU A 197 14.03 -4.66 -9.86
N VAL A 198 13.67 -4.70 -11.14
CA VAL A 198 13.59 -3.50 -11.99
C VAL A 198 12.51 -2.56 -11.48
N PHE A 199 11.31 -3.07 -11.18
CA PHE A 199 10.22 -2.24 -10.68
C PHE A 199 10.58 -1.58 -9.34
N VAL A 200 11.06 -2.37 -8.37
CA VAL A 200 11.52 -1.88 -7.07
C VAL A 200 12.68 -0.90 -7.23
N GLY A 201 13.64 -1.19 -8.13
CA GLY A 201 14.77 -0.33 -8.43
C GLY A 201 14.35 1.06 -8.92
N ILE A 202 13.40 1.13 -9.85
CA ILE A 202 12.85 2.39 -10.35
C ILE A 202 12.22 3.19 -9.21
N LEU A 203 11.38 2.57 -8.37
CA LEU A 203 10.76 3.23 -7.22
C LEU A 203 11.79 3.69 -6.20
N THR A 204 12.81 2.87 -5.92
CA THR A 204 13.88 3.22 -4.98
C THR A 204 14.64 4.46 -5.46
N LEU A 205 15.00 4.53 -6.74
CA LEU A 205 15.65 5.70 -7.30
C LEU A 205 14.77 6.95 -7.24
N LEU A 206 13.48 6.79 -7.54
CA LEU A 206 12.51 7.88 -7.46
C LEU A 206 12.37 8.41 -6.03
N PHE A 207 12.19 7.53 -5.06
CA PHE A 207 12.03 7.93 -3.66
C PHE A 207 13.31 8.51 -3.06
N ASN A 208 14.48 7.95 -3.36
CA ASN A 208 15.76 8.53 -2.95
C ASN A 208 15.93 9.96 -3.51
N TYR A 209 15.52 10.21 -4.75
CA TYR A 209 15.52 11.56 -5.32
C TYR A 209 14.57 12.51 -4.57
N ILE A 210 13.33 12.05 -4.26
CA ILE A 210 12.34 12.83 -3.51
C ILE A 210 12.85 13.14 -2.10
N GLU A 211 13.36 12.14 -1.39
CA GLU A 211 13.89 12.29 -0.03
C GLU A 211 15.07 13.27 0.00
N LYS A 212 16.01 13.15 -0.95
CA LYS A 212 17.13 14.09 -1.07
C LYS A 212 16.64 15.53 -1.31
N LYS A 213 15.57 15.71 -2.07
CA LYS A 213 14.98 17.03 -2.35
C LYS A 213 14.26 17.62 -1.12
N LEU A 214 13.78 16.77 -0.22
CA LEU A 214 13.15 17.17 1.04
C LEU A 214 14.14 17.40 2.18
N ASP A 215 15.44 17.13 2.01
CA ASP A 215 16.48 17.26 3.04
C ASP A 215 17.04 18.70 3.16
N TYR A 216 16.19 19.71 3.05
CA TYR A 216 16.57 21.13 3.13
C TYR A 216 16.51 21.73 4.55
N PHE A 217 16.09 20.97 5.58
CA PHE A 217 16.17 21.29 7.00
C PHE A 217 16.69 20.08 7.78
N ARG A 218 17.76 20.28 8.52
CA ARG A 218 18.26 19.34 9.54
C ARG A 218 17.74 19.70 10.91
#